data_9d892d8e740ac4e69b5ea4930cd994ae
#
_entry.id   9d892d8e740ac4e69b5ea4930cd994ae
#
_cell.length_a   1.000
_cell.length_b   1.000
_cell.length_c   1.000
_cell.angle_alpha   90.00
_cell.angle_beta   90.00
_cell.angle_gamma   90.00
#
_symmetry.space_group_name_H-M   'P 1'
#
loop_
_entity.id
_entity.type
_entity.pdbx_description
1 polymer ?
#
loop_
_entity_poly.entity_id
_entity_poly.type
_entity_poly.pdbx_seq_one_letter_code
_entity_poly.pdbx_strand_id
1 'polypeptide(L)'
;MRGKRNYVVRDDVPLLQKYLSVKKCNRCAKVLVVPDTWCVGNEKKRNYICKVCDTVKGTENRLKRLARSIGSRALREYNKAKDGYVYIISNPAWKGWYKVGMAMDAEDRLKSYQTSSPRRDYKLEYSRYFSDRRRAEEETHNILDDFSLDRNGEWFKLDLTSIQKTIGDIPNETNT
;
A
#
# COMPACT_ATOMS: atom_id res chain seq x y z
N MET A 1 -2.89 -3.41 30.94
CA MET A 1 -1.85 -4.10 31.75
C MET A 1 -1.02 -4.98 30.84
N ARG A 2 0.29 -4.74 30.72
CA ARG A 2 1.18 -5.62 29.93
C ARG A 2 1.57 -6.80 30.83
N GLY A 3 1.14 -8.02 30.49
CA GLY A 3 1.52 -9.20 31.21
C GLY A 3 3.05 -9.36 31.27
N LYS A 4 3.59 -9.47 32.46
CA LYS A 4 5.00 -9.80 32.69
C LYS A 4 5.27 -11.18 32.09
N ARG A 5 6.24 -11.29 31.20
CA ARG A 5 6.70 -12.58 30.69
C ARG A 5 7.43 -13.28 31.81
N ASN A 6 6.88 -14.38 32.30
CA ASN A 6 7.53 -15.20 33.32
C ASN A 6 8.71 -15.93 32.69
N TYR A 7 9.91 -15.66 33.18
CA TYR A 7 11.11 -16.40 32.86
C TYR A 7 11.18 -17.57 33.83
N VAL A 8 11.08 -18.79 33.34
CA VAL A 8 11.26 -20.00 34.15
C VAL A 8 12.75 -20.34 34.16
N VAL A 9 13.41 -20.12 35.28
CA VAL A 9 14.74 -20.61 35.54
C VAL A 9 14.57 -22.03 36.07
N ARG A 10 15.07 -23.04 35.38
CA ARG A 10 15.13 -24.42 35.88
C ARG A 10 16.56 -24.69 36.25
N ASP A 11 16.83 -24.82 37.53
CA ASP A 11 18.16 -25.03 38.09
C ASP A 11 18.57 -26.53 38.20
N ASP A 12 17.70 -27.41 37.79
CA ASP A 12 17.77 -28.84 38.15
C ASP A 12 17.93 -29.84 36.98
N VAL A 13 18.45 -29.39 35.85
CA VAL A 13 18.72 -30.29 34.72
C VAL A 13 20.12 -30.90 34.84
N PRO A 14 20.27 -32.26 34.98
CA PRO A 14 21.56 -32.91 35.06
C PRO A 14 22.49 -32.54 33.91
N LEU A 15 23.76 -32.25 34.22
CA LEU A 15 24.77 -31.79 33.26
C LEU A 15 24.88 -32.62 31.97
N LEU A 16 24.61 -33.93 32.04
CA LEU A 16 24.69 -34.85 30.89
C LEU A 16 23.57 -34.67 29.86
N GLN A 17 22.35 -34.25 30.24
CA GLN A 17 21.27 -33.94 29.31
C GLN A 17 21.50 -32.64 28.58
N LYS A 18 22.40 -31.79 29.08
CA LYS A 18 22.76 -30.48 28.52
C LYS A 18 23.48 -30.59 27.16
N TYR A 19 24.13 -31.70 26.88
CA TYR A 19 24.92 -31.93 25.67
C TYR A 19 24.13 -32.56 24.51
N LEU A 20 22.97 -33.16 24.78
CA LEU A 20 22.20 -33.91 23.77
C LEU A 20 21.27 -33.10 22.91
N SER A 21 21.02 -31.83 23.20
CA SER A 21 20.22 -30.94 22.32
C SER A 21 20.68 -29.50 22.37
N VAL A 22 21.65 -29.17 21.53
CA VAL A 22 22.09 -27.80 21.35
C VAL A 22 20.95 -27.02 20.66
N LYS A 23 20.26 -26.18 21.42
CA LYS A 23 19.23 -25.29 20.89
C LYS A 23 19.88 -24.11 20.17
N LYS A 24 19.43 -23.82 18.98
CA LYS A 24 19.90 -22.68 18.19
C LYS A 24 18.77 -21.67 17.97
N CYS A 25 19.12 -20.41 17.92
CA CYS A 25 18.17 -19.34 17.55
C CYS A 25 17.69 -19.57 16.11
N ASN A 26 16.39 -19.63 15.90
CA ASN A 26 15.80 -19.87 14.56
C ASN A 26 16.06 -18.71 13.58
N ARG A 27 16.54 -17.56 14.07
CA ARG A 27 16.78 -16.37 13.22
C ARG A 27 18.26 -16.15 12.90
N CYS A 28 19.15 -16.30 13.88
CA CYS A 28 20.58 -16.02 13.67
C CYS A 28 21.48 -17.25 13.86
N ALA A 29 20.90 -18.44 14.06
CA ALA A 29 21.58 -19.72 14.28
C ALA A 29 22.55 -19.76 15.51
N LYS A 30 22.61 -18.68 16.29
CA LYS A 30 23.45 -18.63 17.51
C LYS A 30 23.02 -19.71 18.48
N VAL A 31 23.99 -20.42 19.04
CA VAL A 31 23.77 -21.40 20.11
C VAL A 31 23.21 -20.71 21.35
N LEU A 32 22.13 -21.27 21.89
CA LEU A 32 21.44 -20.71 23.05
C LEU A 32 21.91 -21.44 24.30
N VAL A 33 22.72 -20.77 25.10
CA VAL A 33 23.18 -21.21 26.42
C VAL A 33 22.21 -20.69 27.48
N VAL A 34 21.67 -21.57 28.32
CA VAL A 34 20.75 -21.20 29.40
C VAL A 34 21.56 -20.51 30.53
N PRO A 35 21.02 -19.52 31.26
CA PRO A 35 19.67 -18.93 31.24
C PRO A 35 19.57 -17.55 30.57
N ASP A 36 20.70 -16.90 30.15
CA ASP A 36 20.69 -15.46 29.85
C ASP A 36 20.37 -15.07 28.41
N THR A 37 20.31 -16.01 27.48
CA THR A 37 20.38 -15.71 26.05
C THR A 37 19.12 -15.98 25.27
N TRP A 38 18.06 -16.55 25.82
CA TRP A 38 16.88 -16.92 25.05
C TRP A 38 15.56 -16.64 25.77
N CYS A 39 14.53 -16.38 24.99
CA CYS A 39 13.16 -16.34 25.44
C CYS A 39 12.51 -17.69 25.11
N VAL A 40 11.82 -18.29 26.07
CA VAL A 40 10.98 -19.46 25.81
C VAL A 40 9.77 -19.00 25.01
N GLY A 41 9.90 -18.98 23.70
CA GLY A 41 8.76 -18.97 22.83
C GLY A 41 8.22 -20.38 22.79
N ASN A 42 6.95 -20.58 22.98
CA ASN A 42 6.15 -21.78 22.86
C ASN A 42 6.94 -23.10 22.60
N GLU A 43 7.33 -23.77 23.67
CA GLU A 43 8.09 -25.06 23.63
C GLU A 43 7.45 -26.11 22.71
N LYS A 44 6.11 -26.14 22.62
CA LYS A 44 5.35 -27.01 21.73
C LYS A 44 5.67 -26.79 20.25
N LYS A 45 6.08 -25.58 19.86
CA LYS A 45 6.41 -25.23 18.46
C LYS A 45 7.90 -25.25 18.15
N ARG A 46 8.77 -25.64 19.08
CA ARG A 46 10.25 -25.66 18.94
C ARG A 46 10.80 -24.29 18.41
N ASN A 47 10.20 -23.19 18.85
CA ASN A 47 10.53 -21.86 18.35
C ASN A 47 11.44 -21.16 19.36
N TYR A 48 12.75 -21.29 19.17
CA TYR A 48 13.77 -20.69 20.04
C TYR A 48 14.31 -19.42 19.39
N ILE A 49 14.24 -18.30 20.11
CA ILE A 49 14.72 -17.00 19.63
C ILE A 49 15.59 -16.39 20.74
N CYS A 50 16.81 -15.94 20.40
CA CYS A 50 17.65 -15.22 21.36
C CYS A 50 17.06 -13.83 21.69
N LYS A 51 17.42 -13.29 22.86
CA LYS A 51 16.91 -11.97 23.32
C LYS A 51 17.11 -10.87 22.29
N VAL A 52 18.27 -10.80 21.64
CA VAL A 52 18.58 -9.83 20.60
C VAL A 52 17.62 -9.94 19.42
N CYS A 53 17.42 -11.15 18.89
CA CYS A 53 16.48 -11.37 17.78
C CYS A 53 15.03 -11.12 18.17
N ASP A 54 14.62 -11.37 19.41
CA ASP A 54 13.28 -11.06 19.91
C ASP A 54 13.05 -9.56 20.00
N THR A 55 14.04 -8.81 20.48
CA THR A 55 13.99 -7.33 20.51
C THR A 55 13.88 -6.76 19.10
N VAL A 56 14.72 -7.22 18.15
CA VAL A 56 14.66 -6.78 16.75
C VAL A 56 13.28 -7.08 16.14
N LYS A 57 12.75 -8.29 16.34
CA LYS A 57 11.41 -8.66 15.88
C LYS A 57 10.32 -7.78 16.49
N GLY A 58 10.43 -7.44 17.77
CA GLY A 58 9.52 -6.51 18.45
C GLY A 58 9.51 -5.14 17.80
N THR A 59 10.70 -4.61 17.49
CA THR A 59 10.86 -3.32 16.80
C THR A 59 10.29 -3.35 15.38
N GLU A 60 10.60 -4.38 14.59
CA GLU A 60 10.04 -4.56 13.24
C GLU A 60 8.50 -4.60 13.26
N ASN A 61 7.91 -5.33 14.20
CA ASN A 61 6.45 -5.41 14.34
C ASN A 61 5.83 -4.07 14.74
N ARG A 62 6.53 -3.28 15.55
CA ARG A 62 6.12 -1.92 15.93
C ARG A 62 6.12 -1.00 14.73
N LEU A 63 7.20 -1.02 13.92
CA LEU A 63 7.33 -0.22 12.70
C LEU A 63 6.25 -0.60 11.67
N LYS A 64 6.00 -1.89 11.46
CA LYS A 64 4.91 -2.36 10.58
C LYS A 64 3.53 -1.86 11.03
N ARG A 65 3.24 -1.86 12.34
CA ARG A 65 1.97 -1.32 12.87
C ARG A 65 1.87 0.19 12.65
N LEU A 66 2.96 0.92 12.88
CA LEU A 66 3.01 2.37 12.64
C LEU A 66 2.79 2.70 11.16
N ALA A 67 3.48 2.01 10.25
CA ALA A 67 3.32 2.20 8.81
C ALA A 67 1.86 1.94 8.35
N ARG A 68 1.21 0.86 8.85
CA ARG A 68 -0.21 0.60 8.58
C ARG A 68 -1.12 1.70 9.12
N SER A 69 -0.84 2.23 10.31
CA SER A 69 -1.63 3.31 10.92
C SER A 69 -1.53 4.61 10.11
N ILE A 70 -0.32 4.95 9.63
CA ILE A 70 -0.10 6.13 8.78
C ILE A 70 -0.84 5.95 7.44
N GLY A 71 -0.68 4.81 6.77
CA GLY A 71 -1.38 4.51 5.51
C GLY A 71 -2.90 4.56 5.64
N SER A 72 -3.45 4.01 6.73
CA SER A 72 -4.89 4.05 6.99
C SER A 72 -5.41 5.47 7.27
N ARG A 73 -4.58 6.33 7.88
CA ARG A 73 -4.93 7.74 8.11
C ARG A 73 -4.94 8.52 6.80
N ALA A 74 -3.87 8.40 6.00
CA ALA A 74 -3.78 9.04 4.70
C ALA A 74 -4.94 8.64 3.78
N LEU A 75 -5.30 7.35 3.75
CA LEU A 75 -6.44 6.87 2.98
C LEU A 75 -7.77 7.44 3.48
N ARG A 76 -7.94 7.59 4.80
CA ARG A 76 -9.15 8.22 5.35
C ARG A 76 -9.26 9.70 4.97
N GLU A 77 -8.16 10.45 5.04
CA GLU A 77 -8.15 11.86 4.63
C GLU A 77 -8.42 12.00 3.11
N TYR A 78 -7.79 11.16 2.29
CA TYR A 78 -8.08 11.08 0.85
C TYR A 78 -9.56 10.81 0.56
N ASN A 79 -10.19 9.92 1.34
CA ASN A 79 -11.59 9.58 1.17
C ASN A 79 -12.56 10.66 1.67
N LYS A 80 -12.14 11.53 2.60
CA LYS A 80 -12.94 12.67 3.06
C LYS A 80 -12.97 13.83 2.06
N ALA A 81 -11.86 14.10 1.38
CA ALA A 81 -11.79 15.14 0.38
C ALA A 81 -12.66 14.75 -0.82
N LYS A 82 -13.68 15.54 -1.12
CA LYS A 82 -14.56 15.34 -2.28
C LYS A 82 -13.98 16.00 -3.53
N ASP A 83 -13.39 17.15 -3.37
CA ASP A 83 -12.83 17.97 -4.43
C ASP A 83 -11.54 17.39 -5.01
N GLY A 84 -11.22 17.80 -6.21
CA GLY A 84 -10.01 17.41 -6.92
C GLY A 84 -10.22 17.42 -8.44
N TYR A 85 -9.41 16.64 -9.14
CA TYR A 85 -9.33 16.67 -10.59
C TYR A 85 -9.84 15.36 -11.19
N VAL A 86 -10.56 15.47 -12.31
CA VAL A 86 -10.69 14.40 -13.30
C VAL A 86 -9.63 14.68 -14.39
N TYR A 87 -8.87 13.66 -14.75
CA TYR A 87 -7.72 13.81 -15.65
C TYR A 87 -7.73 12.76 -16.77
N ILE A 88 -7.02 13.08 -17.84
CA ILE A 88 -6.75 12.19 -18.97
C ILE A 88 -5.25 11.92 -19.03
N ILE A 89 -4.85 10.65 -19.01
CA ILE A 89 -3.46 10.23 -19.19
C ILE A 89 -3.36 9.34 -20.43
N SER A 90 -2.31 9.56 -21.22
CA SER A 90 -1.93 8.70 -22.33
C SER A 90 -0.58 8.04 -22.14
N ASN A 91 -0.31 7.00 -22.92
CA ASN A 91 1.03 6.42 -23.07
C ASN A 91 1.31 6.15 -24.55
N PRO A 92 2.48 6.52 -25.08
CA PRO A 92 2.83 6.33 -26.50
C PRO A 92 2.79 4.86 -26.96
N ALA A 93 2.92 3.90 -26.02
CA ALA A 93 2.85 2.48 -26.34
C ALA A 93 1.43 2.04 -26.71
N TRP A 94 0.40 2.79 -26.32
CA TRP A 94 -1.01 2.44 -26.53
C TRP A 94 -1.73 3.56 -27.29
N LYS A 95 -1.45 3.67 -28.57
CA LYS A 95 -2.02 4.72 -29.43
C LYS A 95 -3.55 4.65 -29.48
N GLY A 96 -4.21 5.78 -29.28
CA GLY A 96 -5.67 5.91 -29.27
C GLY A 96 -6.34 5.43 -27.98
N TRP A 97 -5.57 5.01 -26.98
CA TRP A 97 -6.07 4.67 -25.66
C TRP A 97 -5.75 5.78 -24.66
N TYR A 98 -6.75 6.20 -23.93
CA TYR A 98 -6.65 7.21 -22.90
C TYR A 98 -7.25 6.73 -21.61
N LYS A 99 -6.53 6.92 -20.51
CA LYS A 99 -7.04 6.64 -19.19
C LYS A 99 -7.71 7.88 -18.62
N VAL A 100 -8.96 7.72 -18.20
CA VAL A 100 -9.69 8.73 -17.44
C VAL A 100 -9.75 8.31 -15.98
N GLY A 101 -9.36 9.20 -15.08
CA GLY A 101 -9.34 8.90 -13.65
C GLY A 101 -9.44 10.16 -12.81
N MET A 102 -9.52 10.00 -11.50
CA MET A 102 -9.58 11.12 -10.56
C MET A 102 -8.39 11.16 -9.61
N ALA A 103 -8.04 12.35 -9.14
CA ALA A 103 -7.02 12.56 -8.11
C ALA A 103 -7.30 13.86 -7.33
N MET A 104 -6.65 14.01 -6.16
CA MET A 104 -6.59 15.31 -5.47
C MET A 104 -5.66 16.27 -6.22
N ASP A 105 -4.59 15.73 -6.82
CA ASP A 105 -3.64 16.42 -7.65
C ASP A 105 -3.29 15.55 -8.87
N ALA A 106 -3.53 16.07 -10.07
CA ALA A 106 -3.34 15.34 -11.33
C ALA A 106 -1.85 15.14 -11.67
N GLU A 107 -0.99 16.10 -11.33
CA GLU A 107 0.43 16.04 -11.58
C GLU A 107 1.12 15.00 -10.66
N ASP A 108 0.76 14.97 -9.38
CA ASP A 108 1.27 13.96 -8.46
C ASP A 108 0.80 12.56 -8.84
N ARG A 109 -0.42 12.46 -9.38
CA ARG A 109 -0.92 11.21 -9.92
C ARG A 109 -0.14 10.77 -11.15
N LEU A 110 0.18 11.68 -12.07
CA LEU A 110 1.06 11.41 -13.22
C LEU A 110 2.42 10.88 -12.74
N LYS A 111 3.07 11.53 -11.76
CA LYS A 111 4.34 11.08 -11.19
C LYS A 111 4.26 9.63 -10.69
N SER A 112 3.14 9.26 -10.07
CA SER A 112 2.90 7.88 -9.61
C SER A 112 2.86 6.89 -10.77
N TYR A 113 2.22 7.25 -11.91
CA TYR A 113 2.21 6.40 -13.10
C TYR A 113 3.59 6.24 -13.75
N GLN A 114 4.42 7.28 -13.72
CA GLN A 114 5.78 7.21 -14.28
C GLN A 114 6.63 6.09 -13.65
N THR A 115 6.32 5.70 -12.42
CA THR A 115 7.05 4.61 -11.74
C THR A 115 6.77 3.24 -12.35
N SER A 116 5.64 3.05 -13.04
CA SER A 116 5.23 1.79 -13.67
C SER A 116 5.73 1.64 -15.11
N SER A 117 6.25 2.71 -15.73
CA SER A 117 6.84 2.67 -17.06
C SER A 117 8.36 2.81 -16.99
N PRO A 118 9.15 1.88 -17.58
CA PRO A 118 10.60 2.00 -17.64
C PRO A 118 11.06 3.24 -18.44
N ARG A 119 10.23 3.74 -19.34
CA ARG A 119 10.50 4.95 -20.15
C ARG A 119 9.99 6.22 -19.52
N ARG A 120 9.18 6.12 -18.45
CA ARG A 120 8.53 7.27 -17.80
C ARG A 120 7.83 8.21 -18.79
N ASP A 121 7.09 7.64 -19.71
CA ASP A 121 6.56 8.28 -20.92
C ASP A 121 5.04 8.50 -20.89
N TYR A 122 4.42 8.36 -19.71
CA TYR A 122 3.04 8.79 -19.53
C TYR A 122 2.92 10.30 -19.67
N LYS A 123 1.82 10.76 -20.27
CA LYS A 123 1.53 12.18 -20.48
C LYS A 123 0.18 12.53 -19.86
N LEU A 124 0.14 13.63 -19.15
CA LEU A 124 -1.12 14.26 -18.74
C LEU A 124 -1.62 15.09 -19.92
N GLU A 125 -2.69 14.65 -20.57
CA GLU A 125 -3.26 15.29 -21.74
C GLU A 125 -4.27 16.38 -21.39
N TYR A 126 -4.95 16.18 -20.25
CA TYR A 126 -5.97 17.12 -19.76
C TYR A 126 -6.23 16.91 -18.27
N SER A 127 -6.64 17.95 -17.57
CA SER A 127 -7.19 17.85 -16.23
C SER A 127 -8.18 18.99 -15.97
N ARG A 128 -9.24 18.70 -15.22
CA ARG A 128 -10.23 19.71 -14.81
C ARG A 128 -10.59 19.48 -13.34
N TYR A 129 -10.67 20.58 -12.59
CA TYR A 129 -11.05 20.59 -11.19
C TYR A 129 -12.57 20.47 -11.03
N PHE A 130 -13.00 19.69 -10.02
CA PHE A 130 -14.38 19.49 -9.63
C PHE A 130 -14.53 19.56 -8.11
N SER A 131 -15.66 20.08 -7.64
CA SER A 131 -16.04 20.07 -6.22
C SER A 131 -16.38 18.65 -5.72
N ASP A 132 -16.83 17.78 -6.59
CA ASP A 132 -16.98 16.32 -6.35
C ASP A 132 -16.36 15.54 -7.51
N ARG A 133 -15.05 15.23 -7.36
CA ARG A 133 -14.29 14.51 -8.39
C ARG A 133 -14.81 13.09 -8.65
N ARG A 134 -15.42 12.45 -7.63
CA ARG A 134 -15.92 11.06 -7.77
C ARG A 134 -17.14 11.02 -8.66
N ARG A 135 -18.09 11.91 -8.39
CA ARG A 135 -19.27 12.08 -9.24
C ARG A 135 -18.88 12.43 -10.67
N ALA A 136 -17.98 13.39 -10.84
CA ALA A 136 -17.52 13.81 -12.16
C ALA A 136 -16.81 12.70 -12.93
N GLU A 137 -15.98 11.87 -12.29
CA GLU A 137 -15.36 10.71 -12.90
C GLU A 137 -16.41 9.67 -13.31
N GLU A 138 -17.35 9.33 -12.42
CA GLU A 138 -18.41 8.36 -12.68
C GLU A 138 -19.31 8.79 -13.85
N GLU A 139 -19.76 10.05 -13.86
CA GLU A 139 -20.53 10.61 -14.98
C GLU A 139 -19.73 10.58 -16.29
N THR A 140 -18.45 10.96 -16.24
CA THR A 140 -17.56 10.89 -17.42
C THR A 140 -17.46 9.46 -17.94
N HIS A 141 -17.23 8.48 -17.07
CA HIS A 141 -17.12 7.06 -17.45
C HIS A 141 -18.42 6.54 -18.08
N ASN A 142 -19.57 6.88 -17.50
CA ASN A 142 -20.86 6.46 -18.02
C ASN A 142 -21.10 7.02 -19.44
N ILE A 143 -20.79 8.29 -19.67
CA ILE A 143 -20.94 8.89 -21.02
C ILE A 143 -19.94 8.27 -22.01
N LEU A 144 -18.68 8.06 -21.60
CA LEU A 144 -17.66 7.48 -22.48
C LEU A 144 -17.94 6.02 -22.82
N ASP A 145 -18.62 5.27 -21.95
CA ASP A 145 -19.03 3.88 -22.24
C ASP A 145 -19.93 3.77 -23.47
N ASP A 146 -20.81 4.75 -23.65
CA ASP A 146 -21.76 4.76 -24.77
C ASP A 146 -21.07 5.07 -26.10
N PHE A 147 -19.93 5.76 -26.11
CA PHE A 147 -19.26 6.26 -27.32
C PHE A 147 -17.90 5.65 -27.61
N SER A 148 -17.29 4.95 -26.65
CA SER A 148 -15.97 4.37 -26.86
C SER A 148 -15.99 3.17 -27.79
N LEU A 149 -14.98 3.07 -28.65
CA LEU A 149 -14.80 1.93 -29.55
C LEU A 149 -14.45 0.65 -28.76
N ASP A 150 -13.77 0.82 -27.64
CA ASP A 150 -13.36 -0.27 -26.75
C ASP A 150 -13.03 0.29 -25.35
N ARG A 151 -13.19 -0.53 -24.31
CA ARG A 151 -12.92 -0.16 -22.92
C ARG A 151 -12.19 -1.27 -22.16
N ASN A 152 -11.20 -0.88 -21.38
CA ASN A 152 -10.54 -1.78 -20.41
C ASN A 152 -10.37 -1.07 -19.07
N GLY A 153 -11.29 -1.31 -18.14
CA GLY A 153 -11.35 -0.63 -16.85
C GLY A 153 -11.54 0.90 -17.03
N GLU A 154 -10.54 1.69 -16.67
CA GLU A 154 -10.51 3.16 -16.80
C GLU A 154 -9.85 3.63 -18.11
N TRP A 155 -9.50 2.71 -19.02
CA TRP A 155 -8.93 3.01 -20.32
C TRP A 155 -10.01 2.95 -21.40
N PHE A 156 -10.11 4.00 -22.19
CA PHE A 156 -11.07 4.16 -23.27
C PHE A 156 -10.34 4.34 -24.59
N LYS A 157 -10.85 3.65 -25.63
CA LYS A 157 -10.37 3.81 -27.00
C LYS A 157 -11.29 4.78 -27.74
N LEU A 158 -10.86 6.03 -27.80
CA LEU A 158 -11.63 7.15 -28.40
C LEU A 158 -10.63 8.24 -28.79
N ASP A 159 -11.08 9.23 -29.56
CA ASP A 159 -10.25 10.40 -29.81
C ASP A 159 -10.17 11.33 -28.58
N LEU A 160 -9.00 11.95 -28.41
CA LEU A 160 -8.72 12.77 -27.24
C LEU A 160 -9.69 13.97 -27.10
N THR A 161 -10.05 14.58 -28.21
CA THR A 161 -10.92 15.78 -28.25
C THR A 161 -12.32 15.47 -27.71
N SER A 162 -12.86 14.31 -28.08
CA SER A 162 -14.14 13.83 -27.56
C SER A 162 -14.12 13.59 -26.06
N ILE A 163 -13.06 13.00 -25.55
CA ILE A 163 -12.91 12.78 -24.09
C ILE A 163 -12.78 14.13 -23.36
N GLN A 164 -11.96 15.05 -23.87
CA GLN A 164 -11.80 16.40 -23.32
C GLN A 164 -13.13 17.16 -23.28
N LYS A 165 -13.90 17.08 -24.37
CA LYS A 165 -15.21 17.69 -24.46
C LYS A 165 -16.17 17.10 -23.42
N THR A 166 -16.24 15.77 -23.33
CA THR A 166 -17.08 15.09 -22.33
C THR A 166 -16.77 15.60 -20.91
N ILE A 167 -15.51 15.62 -20.50
CA ILE A 167 -15.13 16.16 -19.18
C ILE A 167 -15.46 17.66 -19.08
N GLY A 168 -15.29 18.41 -20.18
CA GLY A 168 -15.63 19.83 -20.25
C GLY A 168 -17.12 20.12 -20.04
N ASP A 169 -18.00 19.23 -20.47
CA ASP A 169 -19.45 19.38 -20.41
C ASP A 169 -20.04 18.92 -19.05
N ILE A 170 -19.31 18.17 -18.23
CA ILE A 170 -19.77 17.76 -16.90
C ILE A 170 -20.00 18.98 -16.01
N PRO A 171 -21.19 19.12 -15.40
CA PRO A 171 -21.49 20.25 -14.52
C PRO A 171 -20.58 20.24 -13.27
N ASN A 172 -19.94 21.37 -12.99
CA ASN A 172 -19.22 21.58 -11.76
C ASN A 172 -20.14 22.30 -10.77
N GLU A 173 -20.79 21.56 -9.89
CA GLU A 173 -21.64 22.15 -8.86
C GLU A 173 -20.75 22.95 -7.90
N THR A 174 -20.68 24.26 -8.07
CA THR A 174 -20.21 25.15 -7.03
C THR A 174 -21.23 25.11 -5.89
N ASN A 175 -20.85 24.58 -4.72
CA ASN A 175 -21.65 24.74 -3.51
C ASN A 175 -21.86 26.25 -3.29
N THR A 176 -23.07 26.71 -3.59
CA THR A 176 -23.59 27.99 -3.13
C THR A 176 -23.94 27.91 -1.67
#